data_c48fe3d849f261c14ee6e2dcc47945d7
#
_entry.id   c48fe3d849f261c14ee6e2dcc47945d7
#
_cell.length_a   1.000
_cell.length_b   1.000
_cell.length_c   1.000
_cell.angle_alpha   90.00
_cell.angle_beta   90.00
_cell.angle_gamma   90.00
#
_symmetry.space_group_name_H-M   'P 1'
#
loop_
_entity.id
_entity.type
_entity.pdbx_description
1 polymer ?
#
loop_
_entity_poly.entity_id
_entity_poly.type
_entity_poly.pdbx_seq_one_letter_code
_entity_poly.pdbx_strand_id
1 'polypeptide(L)'
;MAERVDNPVGYLFDANYNPKIEAVIATCKDKCWRYNQLSPNDREGQMNILSGLLGGMGEHVTFVPPFWCDYGYNISVGDYFYANHNLVVTDGAKVTFGDNVFIAPNCCFTTAEHAIDPEQRKAGMEVAKPIVVGNNVWIGAGSTILAGVTIGDNTVIG
;
A
#
# COMPACT_ATOMS: atom_id res chain seq x y z
N MET A 1 -11.42 6.08 -16.10
CA MET A 1 -10.95 5.65 -14.76
C MET A 1 -11.41 4.21 -14.60
N ALA A 2 -10.51 3.29 -14.22
CA ALA A 2 -10.95 1.93 -13.86
C ALA A 2 -11.92 2.01 -12.68
N GLU A 3 -12.97 1.20 -12.74
CA GLU A 3 -13.97 1.11 -11.67
C GLU A 3 -13.26 0.65 -10.38
N ARG A 4 -13.48 1.35 -9.26
CA ARG A 4 -12.93 0.92 -7.97
C ARG A 4 -13.65 -0.33 -7.51
N VAL A 5 -12.92 -1.26 -6.90
CA VAL A 5 -13.46 -2.46 -6.27
C VAL A 5 -13.29 -2.30 -4.76
N ASP A 6 -14.38 -2.42 -4.02
CA ASP A 6 -14.37 -2.43 -2.56
C ASP A 6 -14.37 -3.90 -2.09
N ASN A 7 -13.22 -4.36 -1.61
CA ASN A 7 -13.10 -5.70 -1.06
C ASN A 7 -13.79 -5.78 0.31
N PRO A 8 -14.44 -6.89 0.65
CA PRO A 8 -15.02 -7.07 1.97
C PRO A 8 -13.92 -7.17 3.04
N VAL A 9 -13.99 -6.31 4.06
CA VAL A 9 -13.03 -6.27 5.16
C VAL A 9 -13.37 -7.35 6.19
N GLY A 10 -12.38 -8.20 6.51
CA GLY A 10 -12.50 -9.23 7.54
C GLY A 10 -13.26 -10.49 7.10
N TYR A 11 -13.68 -10.59 5.85
CA TYR A 11 -14.36 -11.76 5.31
C TYR A 11 -13.61 -12.34 4.11
N LEU A 12 -13.77 -13.63 3.88
CA LEU A 12 -13.20 -14.31 2.72
C LEU A 12 -13.87 -13.83 1.43
N PHE A 13 -13.06 -13.55 0.42
CA PHE A 13 -13.51 -13.20 -0.93
C PHE A 13 -12.57 -13.78 -1.97
N ASP A 14 -13.06 -13.97 -3.20
CA ASP A 14 -12.22 -14.37 -4.34
C ASP A 14 -11.38 -13.17 -4.81
N ALA A 15 -10.11 -13.16 -4.41
CA ALA A 15 -9.17 -12.13 -4.79
C ALA A 15 -8.36 -12.48 -6.04
N ASN A 16 -8.19 -13.79 -6.32
CA ASN A 16 -7.22 -14.26 -7.32
C ASN A 16 -7.82 -14.63 -8.67
N TYR A 17 -9.12 -14.90 -8.72
CA TYR A 17 -9.79 -15.29 -9.96
C TYR A 17 -10.93 -14.35 -10.36
N ASN A 18 -11.07 -13.23 -9.65
CA ASN A 18 -12.05 -12.20 -9.98
C ASN A 18 -11.51 -11.25 -11.07
N PRO A 19 -12.07 -11.26 -12.30
CA PRO A 19 -11.53 -10.48 -13.41
C PRO A 19 -11.59 -8.97 -13.20
N LYS A 20 -12.51 -8.48 -12.35
CA LYS A 20 -12.57 -7.05 -12.01
C LYS A 20 -11.39 -6.65 -11.12
N ILE A 21 -11.05 -7.48 -10.14
CA ILE A 21 -9.91 -7.27 -9.26
C ILE A 21 -8.61 -7.32 -10.07
N GLU A 22 -8.44 -8.34 -10.92
CA GLU A 22 -7.28 -8.46 -11.81
C GLU A 22 -7.08 -7.22 -12.68
N ALA A 23 -8.14 -6.68 -13.29
CA ALA A 23 -8.07 -5.50 -14.14
C ALA A 23 -7.67 -4.23 -13.36
N VAL A 24 -8.16 -4.08 -12.12
CA VAL A 24 -7.81 -2.95 -11.24
C VAL A 24 -6.34 -3.04 -10.84
N ILE A 25 -5.88 -4.21 -10.40
CA ILE A 25 -4.48 -4.43 -9.99
C ILE A 25 -3.54 -4.20 -11.19
N ALA A 26 -3.87 -4.71 -12.37
CA ALA A 26 -3.07 -4.49 -13.57
C ALA A 26 -2.93 -2.99 -13.92
N THR A 27 -4.03 -2.23 -13.80
CA THR A 27 -4.02 -0.77 -14.00
C THR A 27 -3.14 -0.06 -12.95
N CYS A 28 -3.21 -0.47 -11.70
CA CYS A 28 -2.38 0.08 -10.64
C CYS A 28 -0.89 -0.21 -10.88
N LYS A 29 -0.55 -1.46 -11.23
CA LYS A 29 0.82 -1.87 -11.50
C LYS A 29 1.44 -1.13 -12.69
N ASP A 30 0.66 -0.79 -13.73
CA ASP A 30 1.12 0.07 -14.81
C ASP A 30 1.47 1.49 -14.32
N LYS A 31 0.66 2.07 -13.42
CA LYS A 31 0.98 3.37 -12.81
C LYS A 31 2.24 3.29 -11.94
N CYS A 32 2.40 2.26 -11.12
CA CYS A 32 3.61 2.03 -10.34
C CYS A 32 4.84 1.88 -11.24
N TRP A 33 4.71 1.12 -12.34
CA TRP A 33 5.80 0.98 -13.31
C TRP A 33 6.21 2.33 -13.91
N ARG A 34 5.25 3.16 -14.35
CA ARG A 34 5.53 4.50 -14.87
C ARG A 34 6.20 5.39 -13.84
N TYR A 35 5.71 5.37 -12.60
CA TYR A 35 6.33 6.09 -11.48
C TYR A 35 7.80 5.70 -11.31
N ASN A 36 8.08 4.41 -11.32
CA ASN A 36 9.41 3.85 -11.10
C ASN A 36 10.40 4.10 -12.26
N GLN A 37 9.93 4.53 -13.42
CA GLN A 37 10.76 4.93 -14.58
C GLN A 37 11.10 6.42 -14.60
N LEU A 38 10.49 7.23 -13.74
CA LEU A 38 10.78 8.67 -13.71
C LEU A 38 12.19 8.94 -13.15
N SER A 39 12.79 10.00 -13.67
CA SER A 39 14.01 10.54 -13.08
C SER A 39 13.80 10.90 -11.61
N PRO A 40 14.78 10.64 -10.70
CA PRO A 40 14.70 11.12 -9.31
C PRO A 40 14.56 12.63 -9.20
N ASN A 41 14.96 13.38 -10.23
CA ASN A 41 14.85 14.84 -10.29
C ASN A 41 13.51 15.35 -10.84
N ASP A 42 12.68 14.45 -11.40
CA ASP A 42 11.35 14.82 -11.92
C ASP A 42 10.30 14.77 -10.79
N ARG A 43 10.39 15.71 -9.86
CA ARG A 43 9.47 15.81 -8.72
C ARG A 43 8.03 16.08 -9.14
N GLU A 44 7.82 16.86 -10.18
CA GLU A 44 6.49 17.18 -10.69
C GLU A 44 5.82 15.94 -11.27
N GLY A 45 6.52 15.20 -12.13
CA GLY A 45 6.03 13.94 -12.70
C GLY A 45 5.72 12.89 -11.62
N GLN A 46 6.60 12.76 -10.61
CA GLN A 46 6.38 11.88 -9.47
C GLN A 46 5.10 12.24 -8.70
N MET A 47 4.92 13.52 -8.35
CA MET A 47 3.75 13.99 -7.60
C MET A 47 2.46 13.84 -8.42
N ASN A 48 2.50 14.09 -9.71
CA ASN A 48 1.34 13.90 -10.60
C ASN A 48 0.87 12.44 -10.63
N ILE A 49 1.79 11.47 -10.68
CA ILE A 49 1.42 10.06 -10.64
C ILE A 49 0.90 9.66 -9.25
N LEU A 50 1.57 10.05 -8.17
CA LEU A 50 1.17 9.71 -6.81
C LEU A 50 -0.22 10.27 -6.46
N SER A 51 -0.52 11.51 -6.83
CA SER A 51 -1.84 12.14 -6.59
C SER A 51 -2.98 11.43 -7.32
N GLY A 52 -2.70 10.80 -8.47
CA GLY A 52 -3.66 10.00 -9.22
C GLY A 52 -3.68 8.52 -8.85
N LEU A 53 -2.75 8.06 -8.01
CA LEU A 53 -2.60 6.68 -7.56
C LEU A 53 -3.14 6.49 -6.15
N LEU A 54 -2.73 7.35 -5.20
CA LEU A 54 -3.07 7.23 -3.79
C LEU A 54 -4.50 7.69 -3.48
N GLY A 55 -5.09 7.14 -2.43
CA GLY A 55 -6.41 7.53 -1.94
C GLY A 55 -6.43 8.85 -1.20
N GLY A 56 -5.31 9.23 -0.60
CA GLY A 56 -5.10 10.51 0.08
C GLY A 56 -3.63 10.82 0.27
N MET A 57 -3.27 12.10 0.21
CA MET A 57 -1.88 12.51 0.35
C MET A 57 -1.83 13.91 0.96
N GLY A 58 -1.07 14.05 2.04
CA GLY A 58 -0.77 15.32 2.69
C GLY A 58 0.30 16.12 1.96
N GLU A 59 0.88 17.08 2.65
CA GLU A 59 1.97 17.93 2.14
C GLU A 59 3.35 17.31 2.43
N HIS A 60 4.36 17.70 1.64
CA HIS A 60 5.77 17.26 1.81
C HIS A 60 5.97 15.74 1.78
N VAL A 61 5.21 15.05 0.93
CA VAL A 61 5.28 13.59 0.77
C VAL A 61 6.41 13.18 -0.16
N THR A 62 7.11 12.12 0.20
CA THR A 62 8.18 11.52 -0.60
C THR A 62 8.06 10.00 -0.61
N PHE A 63 8.01 9.42 -1.82
CA PHE A 63 8.27 8.02 -2.05
C PHE A 63 9.53 7.91 -2.91
N VAL A 64 10.53 7.19 -2.42
CA VAL A 64 11.74 6.95 -3.22
C VAL A 64 11.53 5.69 -4.07
N PRO A 65 11.62 5.78 -5.41
CA PRO A 65 11.45 4.60 -6.27
C PRO A 65 12.48 3.50 -5.97
N PRO A 66 12.12 2.22 -6.24
CA PRO A 66 10.82 1.77 -6.69
C PRO A 66 9.78 1.66 -5.56
N PHE A 67 8.51 1.91 -5.91
CA PHE A 67 7.34 1.74 -5.06
C PHE A 67 6.31 0.86 -5.77
N TRP A 68 5.68 -0.07 -5.05
CA TRP A 68 4.67 -0.97 -5.59
C TRP A 68 3.47 -1.08 -4.67
N CYS A 69 2.28 -1.08 -5.26
CA CYS A 69 1.03 -1.35 -4.57
C CYS A 69 0.04 -2.08 -5.50
N ASP A 70 -1.06 -2.59 -4.95
CA ASP A 70 -2.03 -3.37 -5.71
C ASP A 70 -3.22 -2.52 -6.19
N TYR A 71 -3.71 -1.61 -5.37
CA TYR A 71 -4.85 -0.73 -5.69
C TYR A 71 -4.44 0.74 -5.68
N GLY A 72 -3.57 1.14 -4.77
CA GLY A 72 -3.11 2.50 -4.54
C GLY A 72 -4.15 3.38 -3.86
N TYR A 73 -5.39 3.38 -4.32
CA TYR A 73 -6.45 4.21 -3.76
C TYR A 73 -6.89 3.82 -2.32
N ASN A 74 -6.42 2.69 -1.81
CA ASN A 74 -6.61 2.30 -0.41
C ASN A 74 -5.52 2.84 0.51
N ILE A 75 -4.46 3.46 -0.04
CA ILE A 75 -3.36 4.03 0.72
C ILE A 75 -3.60 5.51 0.95
N SER A 76 -3.50 5.95 2.21
CA SER A 76 -3.52 7.37 2.58
C SER A 76 -2.30 7.69 3.42
N VAL A 77 -1.65 8.82 3.14
CA VAL A 77 -0.48 9.30 3.88
C VAL A 77 -0.70 10.74 4.35
N GLY A 78 -0.26 11.05 5.56
CA GLY A 78 -0.33 12.39 6.14
C GLY A 78 0.80 13.30 5.65
N ASP A 79 1.00 14.40 6.39
CA ASP A 79 2.03 15.39 6.11
C ASP A 79 3.43 14.88 6.49
N TYR A 80 4.45 15.33 5.74
CA TYR A 80 5.86 14.96 5.98
C TYR A 80 6.12 13.45 5.97
N PHE A 81 5.38 12.72 5.14
CA PHE A 81 5.58 11.28 4.94
C PHE A 81 6.81 11.02 4.08
N TYR A 82 7.67 10.10 4.52
CA TYR A 82 8.85 9.66 3.77
C TYR A 82 8.92 8.15 3.70
N ALA A 83 8.93 7.59 2.50
CA ALA A 83 9.22 6.19 2.24
C ALA A 83 10.50 6.05 1.42
N ASN A 84 11.42 5.24 1.91
CA ASN A 84 12.66 4.88 1.23
C ASN A 84 12.43 3.79 0.16
N HIS A 85 13.48 3.38 -0.53
CA HIS A 85 13.47 2.43 -1.66
C HIS A 85 12.76 1.12 -1.33
N ASN A 86 12.09 0.54 -2.32
CA ASN A 86 11.47 -0.78 -2.27
C ASN A 86 10.35 -0.88 -1.22
N LEU A 87 9.58 0.18 -1.02
CA LEU A 87 8.33 0.04 -0.30
C LEU A 87 7.32 -0.75 -1.14
N VAL A 88 6.75 -1.78 -0.52
CA VAL A 88 5.66 -2.59 -1.11
C VAL A 88 4.45 -2.49 -0.19
N VAL A 89 3.27 -2.18 -0.77
CA VAL A 89 2.01 -2.14 -0.03
C VAL A 89 0.96 -2.94 -0.78
N THR A 90 0.59 -4.13 -0.27
CA THR A 90 -0.53 -4.89 -0.84
C THR A 90 -1.82 -4.43 -0.17
N ASP A 91 -2.40 -3.39 -0.75
CA ASP A 91 -3.50 -2.62 -0.18
C ASP A 91 -4.90 -3.14 -0.59
N GLY A 92 -5.15 -4.44 -0.38
CA GLY A 92 -6.47 -5.03 -0.56
C GLY A 92 -7.53 -4.45 0.41
N ALA A 93 -7.10 -3.91 1.56
CA ALA A 93 -7.87 -3.08 2.48
C ALA A 93 -7.13 -1.75 2.71
N LYS A 94 -7.73 -0.83 3.47
CA LYS A 94 -7.14 0.48 3.75
C LYS A 94 -5.82 0.38 4.51
N VAL A 95 -4.84 1.18 4.07
CA VAL A 95 -3.56 1.42 4.77
C VAL A 95 -3.45 2.91 5.02
N THR A 96 -3.46 3.31 6.27
CA THR A 96 -3.42 4.72 6.65
C THR A 96 -2.15 5.01 7.43
N PHE A 97 -1.43 6.04 6.99
CA PHE A 97 -0.26 6.58 7.69
C PHE A 97 -0.58 8.01 8.15
N GLY A 98 -0.27 8.30 9.40
CA GLY A 98 -0.38 9.64 9.95
C GLY A 98 0.72 10.58 9.46
N ASP A 99 0.93 11.67 10.21
CA ASP A 99 1.94 12.68 9.92
C ASP A 99 3.32 12.27 10.45
N ASN A 100 4.39 12.76 9.81
CA ASN A 100 5.78 12.53 10.21
C ASN A 100 6.12 11.04 10.33
N VAL A 101 5.72 10.24 9.34
CA VAL A 101 6.04 8.82 9.26
C VAL A 101 7.25 8.61 8.36
N PHE A 102 8.25 7.90 8.87
CA PHE A 102 9.48 7.56 8.15
C PHE A 102 9.59 6.05 7.97
N ILE A 103 9.65 5.60 6.73
CA ILE A 103 9.77 4.19 6.37
C ILE A 103 11.12 3.95 5.73
N ALA A 104 11.93 3.09 6.35
CA ALA A 104 13.25 2.71 5.86
C ALA A 104 13.15 1.74 4.64
N PRO A 105 14.29 1.44 3.97
CA PRO A 105 14.26 0.60 2.76
C PRO A 105 13.71 -0.81 2.98
N ASN A 106 13.15 -1.38 1.91
CA ASN A 106 12.69 -2.78 1.84
C ASN A 106 11.58 -3.15 2.83
N CYS A 107 10.74 -2.19 3.19
CA CYS A 107 9.58 -2.47 4.04
C CYS A 107 8.38 -2.98 3.24
N CYS A 108 7.59 -3.84 3.88
CA CYS A 108 6.36 -4.38 3.31
C CYS A 108 5.18 -4.17 4.26
N PHE A 109 4.06 -3.71 3.73
CA PHE A 109 2.77 -3.63 4.42
C PHE A 109 1.78 -4.49 3.65
N THR A 110 1.31 -5.58 4.25
CA THR A 110 0.35 -6.47 3.59
C THR A 110 -0.95 -6.52 4.35
N THR A 111 -2.03 -6.09 3.71
CA THR A 111 -3.38 -6.19 4.26
C THR A 111 -4.04 -7.52 3.95
N ALA A 112 -3.46 -8.31 3.04
CA ALA A 112 -4.01 -9.56 2.54
C ALA A 112 -3.45 -10.78 3.28
N GLU A 113 -4.33 -11.71 3.59
CA GLU A 113 -4.01 -13.03 4.13
C GLU A 113 -4.76 -14.10 3.33
N HIS A 114 -4.06 -15.08 2.81
CA HIS A 114 -4.71 -16.24 2.19
C HIS A 114 -5.42 -17.11 3.23
N ALA A 115 -6.47 -17.80 2.81
CA ALA A 115 -7.18 -18.73 3.66
C ALA A 115 -6.24 -19.83 4.20
N ILE A 116 -6.35 -20.14 5.50
CA ILE A 116 -5.57 -21.21 6.14
C ILE A 116 -6.03 -22.57 5.61
N ASP A 117 -7.35 -22.73 5.42
CA ASP A 117 -7.92 -23.94 4.81
C ASP A 117 -7.40 -24.14 3.38
N PRO A 118 -6.86 -25.31 3.04
CA PRO A 118 -6.22 -25.54 1.74
C PRO A 118 -7.21 -25.48 0.56
N GLU A 119 -8.46 -25.91 0.72
CA GLU A 119 -9.43 -25.86 -0.37
C GLU A 119 -9.90 -24.43 -0.64
N GLN A 120 -10.11 -23.63 0.40
CA GLN A 120 -10.40 -22.20 0.25
C GLN A 120 -9.22 -21.46 -0.37
N ARG A 121 -7.99 -21.76 0.05
CA ARG A 121 -6.78 -21.16 -0.54
C ARG A 121 -6.61 -21.52 -2.00
N LYS A 122 -6.85 -22.79 -2.37
CA LYS A 122 -6.85 -23.26 -3.76
C LYS A 122 -7.91 -22.57 -4.61
N ALA A 123 -9.05 -22.24 -4.01
CA ALA A 123 -10.11 -21.45 -4.64
C ALA A 123 -9.78 -19.94 -4.75
N GLY A 124 -8.56 -19.50 -4.37
CA GLY A 124 -8.12 -18.12 -4.48
C GLY A 124 -8.68 -17.17 -3.42
N MET A 125 -9.20 -17.74 -2.31
CA MET A 125 -9.82 -16.94 -1.27
C MET A 125 -8.79 -16.24 -0.37
N GLU A 126 -9.06 -14.97 -0.09
CA GLU A 126 -8.27 -14.11 0.81
C GLU A 126 -9.17 -13.39 1.81
N VAL A 127 -8.55 -12.91 2.89
CA VAL A 127 -9.14 -11.94 3.82
C VAL A 127 -8.28 -10.69 3.79
N ALA A 128 -8.90 -9.52 3.69
CA ALA A 128 -8.20 -8.25 3.80
C ALA A 128 -8.56 -7.54 5.11
N LYS A 129 -7.53 -7.05 5.84
CA LYS A 129 -7.69 -6.30 7.10
C LYS A 129 -6.88 -5.01 7.03
N PRO A 130 -7.43 -3.86 7.47
CA PRO A 130 -6.74 -2.58 7.38
C PRO A 130 -5.49 -2.52 8.27
N ILE A 131 -4.53 -1.69 7.84
CA ILE A 131 -3.36 -1.34 8.63
C ILE A 131 -3.44 0.15 8.95
N VAL A 132 -3.16 0.50 10.21
CA VAL A 132 -3.13 1.88 10.68
C VAL A 132 -1.80 2.18 11.32
N VAL A 133 -1.13 3.23 10.85
CA VAL A 133 0.11 3.76 11.43
C VAL A 133 -0.17 5.19 11.91
N GLY A 134 0.08 5.45 13.17
CA GLY A 134 -0.11 6.76 13.80
C GLY A 134 0.91 7.79 13.35
N ASN A 135 1.04 8.86 14.14
CA ASN A 135 1.93 9.99 13.86
C ASN A 135 3.32 9.77 14.48
N ASN A 136 4.34 10.42 13.88
CA ASN A 136 5.71 10.42 14.40
C ASN A 136 6.25 8.99 14.60
N VAL A 137 6.13 8.16 13.56
CA VAL A 137 6.51 6.74 13.58
C VAL A 137 7.71 6.51 12.68
N TRP A 138 8.67 5.72 13.16
CA TRP A 138 9.78 5.24 12.35
C TRP A 138 9.73 3.72 12.21
N ILE A 139 9.69 3.25 10.96
CA ILE A 139 9.73 1.82 10.61
C ILE A 139 11.12 1.50 10.07
N GLY A 140 11.85 0.63 10.77
CA GLY A 140 13.20 0.17 10.44
C GLY A 140 13.26 -0.68 9.16
N ALA A 141 14.46 -0.78 8.57
CA ALA A 141 14.66 -1.45 7.29
C ALA A 141 14.28 -2.93 7.31
N GLY A 142 13.63 -3.40 6.24
CA GLY A 142 13.23 -4.79 6.09
C GLY A 142 12.03 -5.22 6.94
N SER A 143 11.37 -4.28 7.62
CA SER A 143 10.18 -4.60 8.43
C SER A 143 9.00 -5.04 7.57
N THR A 144 8.26 -6.05 8.06
CA THR A 144 7.00 -6.49 7.45
C THR A 144 5.86 -6.28 8.43
N ILE A 145 4.87 -5.47 8.04
CA ILE A 145 3.67 -5.17 8.80
C ILE A 145 2.50 -5.96 8.22
N LEU A 146 1.91 -6.81 9.04
CA LEU A 146 0.86 -7.74 8.61
C LEU A 146 -0.54 -7.14 8.72
N ALA A 147 -1.49 -7.83 8.11
CA ALA A 147 -2.89 -7.47 8.05
C ALA A 147 -3.51 -7.23 9.44
N GLY A 148 -4.25 -6.15 9.60
CA GLY A 148 -4.95 -5.79 10.84
C GLY A 148 -4.08 -5.13 11.91
N VAL A 149 -2.79 -4.89 11.66
CA VAL A 149 -1.89 -4.25 12.63
C VAL A 149 -2.20 -2.77 12.76
N THR A 150 -2.22 -2.29 14.02
CA THR A 150 -2.23 -0.86 14.35
C THR A 150 -0.95 -0.51 15.11
N ILE A 151 -0.23 0.49 14.59
CA ILE A 151 0.97 1.05 15.20
C ILE A 151 0.58 2.43 15.76
N GLY A 152 0.76 2.62 17.06
CA GLY A 152 0.43 3.88 17.74
C GLY A 152 1.43 5.00 17.45
N ASP A 153 1.08 6.22 17.87
CA ASP A 153 1.94 7.39 17.73
C ASP A 153 3.29 7.20 18.47
N ASN A 154 4.32 7.89 17.97
CA ASN A 154 5.66 7.94 18.57
C ASN A 154 6.37 6.56 18.68
N THR A 155 5.98 5.62 17.82
CA THR A 155 6.52 4.26 17.83
C THR A 155 7.75 4.14 16.94
N VAL A 156 8.72 3.34 17.37
CA VAL A 156 9.84 2.87 16.55
C VAL A 156 9.75 1.36 16.41
N ILE A 157 9.76 0.88 15.18
CA ILE A 157 9.88 -0.54 14.82
C ILE A 157 11.31 -0.74 14.32
N GLY A 158 12.06 -1.64 14.97
CA GLY A 158 13.43 -1.98 14.61
C GLY A 158 13.55 -3.31 13.88
#